data_1248e3d7a0f91ac1dda9e7759a9b4b5a
#
_entry.id   1248e3d7a0f91ac1dda9e7759a9b4b5a
#
_cell.length_a   1.000
_cell.length_b   1.000
_cell.length_c   1.000
_cell.angle_alpha   90.00
_cell.angle_beta   90.00
_cell.angle_gamma   90.00
#
_symmetry.space_group_name_H-M   'P 1'
#
loop_
_entity.id
_entity.type
_entity.pdbx_description
1 polymer ?
#
loop_
_entity_poly.entity_id
_entity_poly.type
_entity_poly.pdbx_seq_one_letter_code
_entity_poly.pdbx_strand_id
1 'polypeptide(L)'
;MPFGGNDWLALTEEPVIEPDLPICDPHHHFWDRRPERIPYHRYLLHELAADINGGHNVRSTVFIEARSMYRADGPDELKPVGEVEFVQGLAAASASGLYGSGRAAASIIGHANLNLGDGVKPVLEALQAASPNRFRGIRHSLTWDPDPELENTSAYKHLGEEQMSTPKYREGAQVLASMGLTLEGWVYFHQLPRLAEFATSVPDLTIILNHIGGLVREGHYESNADEVVEQWKKGIAAVAQCPNVVVKLGGLGMPRNGFDWHLRDTPIGSEELASQMSPFIESVSYTHLTLPTILLV
;
A
#
# COMPACT_ATOMS: atom_id res chain seq x y z
N MET A 1 -3.96 -20.53 14.63
CA MET A 1 -3.00 -19.48 14.23
C MET A 1 -3.81 -18.37 13.59
N PRO A 2 -3.56 -17.10 13.83
CA PRO A 2 -4.38 -16.01 13.30
C PRO A 2 -4.27 -15.84 11.77
N PHE A 3 -3.36 -16.55 11.11
CA PHE A 3 -3.23 -16.58 9.66
C PHE A 3 -3.00 -18.03 9.26
N GLY A 4 -3.99 -18.66 8.62
CA GLY A 4 -3.81 -19.96 8.01
C GLY A 4 -2.70 -19.88 6.96
N GLY A 5 -1.81 -20.84 6.88
CA GLY A 5 -0.79 -20.91 5.84
C GLY A 5 -1.38 -21.39 4.51
N ASN A 6 -0.50 -21.78 3.59
CA ASN A 6 -0.90 -22.36 2.30
C ASN A 6 -1.84 -23.57 2.46
N ASP A 7 -1.68 -24.35 3.52
CA ASP A 7 -2.57 -25.49 3.79
C ASP A 7 -4.02 -25.03 4.09
N TRP A 8 -4.18 -23.89 4.77
CA TRP A 8 -5.49 -23.31 5.00
C TRP A 8 -6.07 -22.72 3.71
N LEU A 9 -5.26 -21.99 2.92
CA LEU A 9 -5.69 -21.44 1.64
C LEU A 9 -6.16 -22.53 0.66
N ALA A 10 -5.51 -23.68 0.67
CA ALA A 10 -5.86 -24.84 -0.15
C ALA A 10 -7.20 -25.52 0.24
N LEU A 11 -7.83 -25.14 1.35
CA LEU A 11 -9.15 -25.63 1.72
C LEU A 11 -10.29 -25.05 0.89
N THR A 12 -10.05 -23.96 0.15
CA THR A 12 -11.02 -23.36 -0.76
C THR A 12 -10.35 -23.11 -2.11
N GLU A 13 -10.46 -24.08 -3.02
CA GLU A 13 -9.96 -23.97 -4.39
C GLU A 13 -11.12 -23.65 -5.33
N GLU A 14 -10.95 -22.60 -6.13
CA GLU A 14 -11.93 -22.16 -7.11
C GLU A 14 -11.26 -22.00 -8.48
N PRO A 15 -11.98 -22.26 -9.59
CA PRO A 15 -11.48 -21.94 -10.92
C PRO A 15 -11.22 -20.45 -11.06
N VAL A 16 -10.16 -20.05 -11.75
CA VAL A 16 -9.91 -18.67 -12.12
C VAL A 16 -11.04 -18.13 -12.98
N ILE A 17 -11.70 -17.06 -12.56
CA ILE A 17 -12.92 -16.55 -13.19
C ILE A 17 -12.61 -15.94 -14.56
N GLU A 18 -11.58 -15.11 -14.67
CA GLU A 18 -11.19 -14.41 -15.90
C GLU A 18 -9.67 -14.57 -16.15
N PRO A 19 -9.23 -15.78 -16.61
CA PRO A 19 -7.81 -16.09 -16.71
C PRO A 19 -7.04 -15.22 -17.72
N ASP A 20 -7.71 -14.61 -18.69
CA ASP A 20 -7.10 -13.78 -19.72
C ASP A 20 -7.05 -12.30 -19.36
N LEU A 21 -7.76 -11.87 -18.30
CA LEU A 21 -7.78 -10.47 -17.86
C LEU A 21 -6.37 -10.00 -17.48
N PRO A 22 -5.78 -8.99 -18.18
CA PRO A 22 -4.46 -8.52 -17.84
C PRO A 22 -4.48 -7.73 -16.53
N ILE A 23 -3.69 -8.18 -15.56
CA ILE A 23 -3.62 -7.61 -14.21
C ILE A 23 -2.27 -6.92 -14.02
N CYS A 24 -2.30 -5.71 -13.47
CA CYS A 24 -1.16 -5.08 -12.82
C CYS A 24 -1.44 -5.04 -11.32
N ASP A 25 -0.76 -5.87 -10.53
CA ASP A 25 -0.87 -5.81 -9.07
C ASP A 25 -0.18 -4.54 -8.55
N PRO A 26 -0.91 -3.58 -7.95
CA PRO A 26 -0.34 -2.30 -7.55
C PRO A 26 0.33 -2.33 -6.18
N HIS A 27 0.37 -3.47 -5.46
CA HIS A 27 0.80 -3.46 -4.08
C HIS A 27 1.28 -4.82 -3.56
N HIS A 28 2.57 -5.07 -3.66
CA HIS A 28 3.21 -6.17 -2.94
C HIS A 28 4.46 -5.71 -2.20
N HIS A 29 4.97 -6.58 -1.35
CA HIS A 29 6.19 -6.37 -0.58
C HIS A 29 7.17 -7.52 -0.78
N PHE A 30 8.45 -7.27 -0.49
CA PHE A 30 9.45 -8.31 -0.31
C PHE A 30 10.09 -8.21 1.06
N TRP A 31 10.27 -9.33 1.74
CA TRP A 31 10.98 -9.40 3.00
C TRP A 31 11.64 -10.75 3.22
N ASP A 32 12.70 -10.76 4.01
CA ASP A 32 13.31 -11.94 4.60
C ASP A 32 13.59 -11.67 6.07
N ARG A 33 13.52 -12.70 6.89
CA ARG A 33 13.77 -12.63 8.35
C ARG A 33 12.94 -11.55 9.07
N ARG A 34 11.69 -11.37 8.68
CA ARG A 34 10.80 -10.50 9.42
C ARG A 34 10.50 -11.07 10.81
N PRO A 35 10.45 -10.22 11.87
CA PRO A 35 10.13 -10.67 13.21
C PRO A 35 8.73 -11.30 13.29
N GLU A 36 8.51 -12.11 14.31
CA GLU A 36 7.48 -13.12 14.60
C GLU A 36 5.99 -12.73 14.41
N ARG A 37 5.69 -11.49 14.05
CA ARG A 37 4.32 -11.00 13.84
C ARG A 37 3.66 -11.49 12.54
N ILE A 38 4.44 -12.00 11.60
CA ILE A 38 3.97 -12.46 10.30
C ILE A 38 4.35 -13.93 10.16
N PRO A 39 3.40 -14.82 9.86
CA PRO A 39 3.64 -16.27 9.79
C PRO A 39 4.66 -16.67 8.73
N TYR A 40 4.89 -15.83 7.73
CA TYR A 40 5.91 -16.05 6.71
C TYR A 40 7.12 -15.18 7.00
N HIS A 41 8.23 -15.80 7.46
CA HIS A 41 9.50 -15.11 7.68
C HIS A 41 10.11 -14.56 6.40
N ARG A 42 9.71 -15.12 5.26
CA ARG A 42 10.25 -14.82 3.95
C ARG A 42 9.13 -14.75 2.91
N TYR A 43 9.17 -13.71 2.10
CA TYR A 43 8.40 -13.57 0.87
C TYR A 43 9.26 -12.83 -0.14
N LEU A 44 9.81 -13.53 -1.11
CA LEU A 44 10.73 -13.02 -2.12
C LEU A 44 10.25 -13.40 -3.52
N LEU A 45 11.13 -13.31 -4.51
CA LEU A 45 10.79 -13.51 -5.92
C LEU A 45 10.23 -14.90 -6.23
N HIS A 46 10.67 -15.95 -5.53
CA HIS A 46 10.16 -17.32 -5.73
C HIS A 46 8.70 -17.46 -5.26
N GLU A 47 8.40 -16.92 -4.11
CA GLU A 47 7.07 -16.92 -3.52
C GLU A 47 6.11 -16.09 -4.40
N LEU A 48 6.50 -14.84 -4.72
CA LEU A 48 5.71 -13.99 -5.61
C LEU A 48 5.51 -14.63 -7.00
N ALA A 49 6.54 -15.28 -7.56
CA ALA A 49 6.42 -15.95 -8.86
C ALA A 49 5.42 -17.10 -8.81
N ALA A 50 5.34 -17.85 -7.70
CA ALA A 50 4.31 -18.86 -7.53
C ALA A 50 2.90 -18.25 -7.55
N ASP A 51 2.70 -17.13 -6.84
CA ASP A 51 1.41 -16.46 -6.79
C ASP A 51 1.00 -15.88 -8.15
N ILE A 52 1.88 -15.13 -8.84
CA ILE A 52 1.56 -14.52 -10.14
C ILE A 52 1.41 -15.53 -11.29
N ASN A 53 1.94 -16.73 -11.13
CA ASN A 53 1.75 -17.84 -12.10
C ASN A 53 0.62 -18.79 -11.69
N GLY A 54 -0.15 -18.48 -10.65
CA GLY A 54 -1.23 -19.30 -10.11
C GLY A 54 -2.51 -19.36 -10.96
N GLY A 55 -2.48 -18.89 -12.21
CA GLY A 55 -3.59 -19.02 -13.16
C GLY A 55 -4.19 -17.70 -13.64
N HIS A 56 -3.98 -16.59 -12.92
CA HIS A 56 -4.33 -15.26 -13.38
C HIS A 56 -3.28 -14.68 -14.33
N ASN A 57 -3.70 -13.78 -15.23
CA ASN A 57 -2.81 -13.11 -16.19
C ASN A 57 -2.13 -11.88 -15.57
N VAL A 58 -1.34 -12.08 -14.52
CA VAL A 58 -0.58 -10.99 -13.88
C VAL A 58 0.59 -10.60 -14.77
N ARG A 59 0.51 -9.40 -15.36
CA ARG A 59 1.49 -8.86 -16.31
C ARG A 59 2.64 -8.15 -15.61
N SER A 60 2.34 -7.45 -14.52
CA SER A 60 3.32 -6.68 -13.77
C SER A 60 2.85 -6.44 -12.34
N THR A 61 3.81 -6.12 -11.46
CA THR A 61 3.51 -5.76 -10.08
C THR A 61 4.25 -4.47 -9.68
N VAL A 62 3.74 -3.77 -8.66
CA VAL A 62 4.36 -2.61 -8.05
C VAL A 62 4.84 -2.99 -6.65
N PHE A 63 6.13 -2.87 -6.42
CA PHE A 63 6.69 -3.04 -5.08
C PHE A 63 6.46 -1.78 -4.23
N ILE A 64 6.00 -1.98 -3.01
CA ILE A 64 5.85 -0.93 -2.01
C ILE A 64 6.83 -1.20 -0.86
N GLU A 65 7.48 -0.16 -0.36
CA GLU A 65 8.42 -0.24 0.75
C GLU A 65 7.85 -1.07 1.92
N ALA A 66 8.70 -1.85 2.57
CA ALA A 66 8.37 -2.71 3.70
C ALA A 66 9.37 -2.59 4.85
N ARG A 67 10.28 -1.63 4.79
CA ARG A 67 11.39 -1.44 5.72
C ARG A 67 12.32 -2.67 5.77
N SER A 68 12.46 -3.32 4.63
CA SER A 68 13.28 -4.51 4.45
C SER A 68 14.64 -4.13 3.87
N MET A 69 15.70 -4.82 4.27
CA MET A 69 17.04 -4.67 3.68
C MET A 69 17.60 -3.23 3.67
N TYR A 70 17.25 -2.43 4.68
CA TYR A 70 17.87 -1.12 4.87
C TYR A 70 19.39 -1.26 5.08
N ARG A 71 20.17 -0.30 4.61
CA ARG A 71 21.61 -0.27 4.86
C ARG A 71 21.89 -0.25 6.36
N ALA A 72 22.84 -1.05 6.82
CA ALA A 72 23.24 -1.09 8.23
C ALA A 72 23.96 0.21 8.63
N ASP A 73 24.77 0.73 7.72
CA ASP A 73 25.67 1.86 7.95
C ASP A 73 25.25 3.10 7.14
N GLY A 74 25.82 4.24 7.50
CA GLY A 74 25.60 5.52 6.84
C GLY A 74 24.51 6.35 7.52
N PRO A 75 24.19 7.53 6.95
CA PRO A 75 23.14 8.43 7.44
C PRO A 75 21.79 7.74 7.47
N ASP A 76 21.01 7.96 8.54
CA ASP A 76 19.72 7.28 8.73
C ASP A 76 18.74 7.54 7.59
N GLU A 77 18.74 8.74 7.04
CA GLU A 77 17.89 9.14 5.93
C GLU A 77 18.22 8.41 4.62
N LEU A 78 19.44 7.89 4.46
CA LEU A 78 19.89 7.14 3.28
C LEU A 78 19.78 5.62 3.45
N LYS A 79 19.51 5.10 4.64
CA LYS A 79 19.35 3.66 4.87
C LYS A 79 18.27 3.00 4.00
N PRO A 80 17.12 3.65 3.72
CA PRO A 80 16.08 3.09 2.83
C PRO A 80 16.54 2.82 1.40
N VAL A 81 17.62 3.43 0.94
CA VAL A 81 18.20 3.17 -0.39
C VAL A 81 18.56 1.70 -0.57
N GLY A 82 19.02 1.02 0.51
CA GLY A 82 19.31 -0.41 0.48
C GLY A 82 18.13 -1.30 0.09
N GLU A 83 16.92 -0.94 0.50
CA GLU A 83 15.71 -1.66 0.08
C GLU A 83 15.48 -1.53 -1.43
N VAL A 84 15.63 -0.33 -1.99
CA VAL A 84 15.47 -0.10 -3.44
C VAL A 84 16.55 -0.82 -4.24
N GLU A 85 17.81 -0.85 -3.78
CA GLU A 85 18.90 -1.61 -4.39
C GLU A 85 18.58 -3.12 -4.42
N PHE A 86 18.11 -3.65 -3.31
CA PHE A 86 17.71 -5.04 -3.17
C PHE A 86 16.56 -5.41 -4.12
N VAL A 87 15.50 -4.61 -4.12
CA VAL A 87 14.32 -4.84 -4.98
C VAL A 87 14.65 -4.68 -6.45
N GLN A 88 15.51 -3.74 -6.81
CA GLN A 88 16.02 -3.58 -8.18
C GLN A 88 16.70 -4.86 -8.66
N GLY A 89 17.45 -5.55 -7.79
CA GLY A 89 18.06 -6.85 -8.11
C GLY A 89 17.01 -7.94 -8.38
N LEU A 90 15.97 -8.05 -7.55
CA LEU A 90 14.86 -8.99 -7.73
C LEU A 90 14.06 -8.68 -9.00
N ALA A 91 13.80 -7.41 -9.28
CA ALA A 91 13.13 -6.97 -10.51
C ALA A 91 13.96 -7.32 -11.77
N ALA A 92 15.27 -7.19 -11.71
CA ALA A 92 16.17 -7.59 -12.80
C ALA A 92 16.15 -9.12 -13.01
N ALA A 93 16.14 -9.90 -11.90
CA ALA A 93 16.00 -11.35 -11.98
C ALA A 93 14.66 -11.75 -12.62
N SER A 94 13.54 -11.13 -12.23
CA SER A 94 12.23 -11.36 -12.85
C SER A 94 12.22 -11.03 -14.33
N ALA A 95 12.87 -9.93 -14.73
CA ALA A 95 12.95 -9.50 -16.12
C ALA A 95 13.73 -10.46 -17.04
N SER A 96 14.52 -11.39 -16.49
CA SER A 96 15.20 -12.44 -17.26
C SER A 96 14.25 -13.43 -17.93
N GLY A 97 12.99 -13.51 -17.44
CA GLY A 97 11.98 -14.47 -17.89
C GLY A 97 12.08 -15.86 -17.24
N LEU A 98 13.07 -16.11 -16.38
CA LEU A 98 13.24 -17.39 -15.69
C LEU A 98 12.15 -17.66 -14.63
N TYR A 99 11.42 -16.62 -14.22
CA TYR A 99 10.37 -16.68 -13.20
C TYR A 99 8.95 -16.59 -13.77
N GLY A 100 8.80 -16.73 -15.08
CA GLY A 100 7.52 -16.60 -15.79
C GLY A 100 7.42 -15.35 -16.63
N SER A 101 6.22 -15.09 -17.20
CA SER A 101 5.96 -13.97 -18.09
C SER A 101 5.68 -12.65 -17.36
N GLY A 102 5.20 -12.71 -16.12
CA GLY A 102 4.95 -11.54 -15.28
C GLY A 102 6.23 -10.79 -14.91
N ARG A 103 6.11 -9.50 -14.65
CA ARG A 103 7.23 -8.62 -14.30
C ARG A 103 7.08 -8.14 -12.86
N ALA A 104 7.76 -8.85 -11.94
CA ALA A 104 7.79 -8.47 -10.54
C ALA A 104 8.49 -7.12 -10.36
N ALA A 105 7.93 -6.27 -9.50
CA ALA A 105 8.45 -4.94 -9.18
C ALA A 105 8.79 -4.12 -10.44
N ALA A 106 7.88 -4.11 -11.43
CA ALA A 106 8.01 -3.28 -12.63
C ALA A 106 8.07 -1.78 -12.28
N SER A 107 7.46 -1.41 -11.15
CA SER A 107 7.63 -0.13 -10.48
C SER A 107 8.01 -0.35 -9.02
N ILE A 108 8.78 0.59 -8.46
CA ILE A 108 9.30 0.53 -7.09
C ILE A 108 8.92 1.81 -6.37
N ILE A 109 8.26 1.67 -5.24
CA ILE A 109 7.95 2.73 -4.28
C ILE A 109 8.83 2.49 -3.05
N GLY A 110 9.76 3.41 -2.79
CA GLY A 110 10.67 3.35 -1.65
C GLY A 110 10.14 4.16 -0.46
N HIS A 111 11.05 4.45 0.48
CA HIS A 111 10.77 5.31 1.62
C HIS A 111 11.69 6.53 1.66
N ALA A 112 11.11 7.69 1.98
CA ALA A 112 11.86 8.88 2.37
C ALA A 112 11.06 9.68 3.42
N ASN A 113 11.77 10.35 4.33
CA ASN A 113 11.15 11.17 5.36
C ASN A 113 10.89 12.59 4.84
N LEU A 114 9.66 12.91 4.49
CA LEU A 114 9.28 14.24 3.99
C LEU A 114 9.43 15.36 5.03
N ASN A 115 9.57 15.04 6.32
CA ASN A 115 9.86 16.03 7.36
C ASN A 115 11.24 16.66 7.24
N LEU A 116 12.10 16.16 6.38
CA LEU A 116 13.36 16.81 6.03
C LEU A 116 13.13 18.09 5.22
N GLY A 117 11.89 18.35 4.74
CA GLY A 117 11.61 19.49 3.86
C GLY A 117 12.46 19.42 2.60
N ASP A 118 13.09 20.52 2.21
CA ASP A 118 13.99 20.58 1.04
C ASP A 118 15.18 19.61 1.16
N GLY A 119 15.58 19.25 2.37
CA GLY A 119 16.64 18.26 2.64
C GLY A 119 16.32 16.84 2.20
N VAL A 120 15.07 16.55 1.79
CA VAL A 120 14.70 15.24 1.24
C VAL A 120 15.25 15.01 -0.18
N LYS A 121 15.57 16.06 -0.92
CA LYS A 121 16.00 15.97 -2.32
C LYS A 121 17.19 15.02 -2.53
N PRO A 122 18.31 15.10 -1.79
CA PRO A 122 19.42 14.16 -1.96
C PRO A 122 19.02 12.69 -1.70
N VAL A 123 18.07 12.45 -0.79
CA VAL A 123 17.54 11.12 -0.50
C VAL A 123 16.79 10.58 -1.70
N LEU A 124 15.90 11.40 -2.29
CA LEU A 124 15.13 11.04 -3.49
C LEU A 124 16.03 10.79 -4.70
N GLU A 125 17.07 11.60 -4.88
CA GLU A 125 18.08 11.41 -5.94
C GLU A 125 18.83 10.09 -5.75
N ALA A 126 19.19 9.72 -4.51
CA ALA A 126 19.85 8.45 -4.21
C ALA A 126 18.93 7.24 -4.47
N LEU A 127 17.65 7.33 -4.11
CA LEU A 127 16.63 6.30 -4.40
C LEU A 127 16.43 6.14 -5.92
N GLN A 128 16.37 7.25 -6.64
CA GLN A 128 16.27 7.27 -8.11
C GLN A 128 17.50 6.65 -8.78
N ALA A 129 18.68 6.96 -8.27
CA ALA A 129 19.94 6.39 -8.78
C ALA A 129 20.03 4.88 -8.53
N ALA A 130 19.50 4.37 -7.41
CA ALA A 130 19.45 2.94 -7.09
C ALA A 130 18.55 2.16 -8.07
N SER A 131 17.51 2.78 -8.62
CA SER A 131 16.61 2.16 -9.61
C SER A 131 16.11 3.17 -10.65
N PRO A 132 16.95 3.59 -11.61
CA PRO A 132 16.63 4.72 -12.52
C PRO A 132 15.38 4.48 -13.39
N ASN A 133 15.11 3.23 -13.75
CA ASN A 133 14.04 2.88 -14.66
C ASN A 133 12.74 2.44 -13.98
N ARG A 134 12.77 2.13 -12.68
CA ARG A 134 11.63 1.57 -11.95
C ARG A 134 11.17 2.38 -10.76
N PHE A 135 12.03 3.19 -10.16
CA PHE A 135 11.63 4.05 -9.04
C PHE A 135 10.61 5.09 -9.50
N ARG A 136 9.46 5.17 -8.82
CA ARG A 136 8.35 6.06 -9.19
C ARG A 136 7.88 6.96 -8.07
N GLY A 137 8.23 6.68 -6.84
CA GLY A 137 7.75 7.45 -5.71
C GLY A 137 8.13 6.85 -4.38
N ILE A 138 7.51 7.37 -3.35
CA ILE A 138 7.73 6.91 -1.98
C ILE A 138 6.42 6.61 -1.27
N ARG A 139 6.49 5.78 -0.23
CA ARG A 139 5.49 5.73 0.82
C ARG A 139 6.08 6.30 2.11
N HIS A 140 5.39 7.28 2.67
CA HIS A 140 5.61 7.73 4.02
C HIS A 140 4.29 7.51 4.76
N SER A 141 4.21 6.44 5.57
CA SER A 141 2.99 6.10 6.31
C SER A 141 2.58 7.28 7.18
N LEU A 142 1.30 7.61 7.13
CA LEU A 142 0.71 8.76 7.83
C LEU A 142 -0.36 8.30 8.83
N THR A 143 -0.51 6.98 8.99
CA THR A 143 -1.50 6.44 9.92
C THR A 143 -1.25 6.97 11.32
N TRP A 144 -2.28 7.53 11.92
CA TRP A 144 -2.32 7.98 13.29
C TRP A 144 -3.69 7.67 13.88
N ASP A 145 -3.73 7.27 15.13
CA ASP A 145 -4.95 7.08 15.89
C ASP A 145 -4.74 7.51 17.35
N PRO A 146 -5.73 8.13 18.02
CA PRO A 146 -5.62 8.47 19.43
C PRO A 146 -5.52 7.22 20.33
N ASP A 147 -5.93 6.04 19.86
CA ASP A 147 -5.77 4.79 20.58
C ASP A 147 -4.33 4.28 20.46
N PRO A 148 -3.59 4.19 21.60
CA PRO A 148 -2.21 3.69 21.57
C PRO A 148 -2.07 2.25 21.07
N GLU A 149 -3.10 1.42 21.18
CA GLU A 149 -3.06 0.03 20.69
C GLU A 149 -3.04 0.00 19.17
N LEU A 150 -3.85 0.84 18.53
CA LEU A 150 -3.83 1.02 17.06
C LEU A 150 -2.58 1.76 16.59
N GLU A 151 -2.14 2.77 17.32
CA GLU A 151 -0.92 3.54 17.03
C GLU A 151 0.34 2.65 17.08
N ASN A 152 0.41 1.72 18.02
CA ASN A 152 1.55 0.80 18.16
C ASN A 152 1.74 -0.14 16.97
N THR A 153 0.76 -0.29 16.10
CA THR A 153 0.87 -1.05 14.86
C THR A 153 1.48 -0.24 13.72
N SER A 154 1.55 1.10 13.87
CA SER A 154 2.24 1.96 12.92
C SER A 154 3.74 1.71 12.94
N ALA A 155 4.33 1.60 11.77
CA ALA A 155 5.78 1.50 11.62
C ALA A 155 6.52 2.78 12.03
N TYR A 156 5.81 3.89 12.19
CA TYR A 156 6.34 5.24 12.42
C TYR A 156 5.68 5.87 13.65
N LYS A 157 6.12 5.46 14.84
CA LYS A 157 5.58 5.84 16.14
C LYS A 157 5.64 7.34 16.52
N HIS A 158 6.12 8.20 15.63
CA HIS A 158 6.36 9.61 15.94
C HIS A 158 5.64 10.58 15.01
N LEU A 159 4.75 10.09 14.19
CA LEU A 159 3.92 10.93 13.35
C LEU A 159 2.70 11.33 14.17
N GLY A 160 2.58 12.62 14.48
CA GLY A 160 1.40 13.13 15.15
C GLY A 160 0.23 13.30 14.19
N GLU A 161 -0.95 13.53 14.76
CA GLU A 161 -2.18 13.83 14.02
C GLU A 161 -1.99 14.92 12.94
N GLU A 162 -1.18 15.92 13.24
CA GLU A 162 -0.97 17.11 12.38
C GLU A 162 0.15 16.94 11.34
N GLN A 163 0.67 15.73 11.15
CA GLN A 163 1.82 15.50 10.27
C GLN A 163 1.68 16.12 8.88
N MET A 164 0.54 15.90 8.22
CA MET A 164 0.26 16.42 6.87
C MET A 164 0.12 17.94 6.81
N SER A 165 -0.14 18.58 7.96
CA SER A 165 -0.33 20.03 8.09
C SER A 165 0.97 20.78 8.33
N THR A 166 2.06 20.06 8.67
CA THR A 166 3.33 20.71 9.01
C THR A 166 3.99 21.35 7.78
N PRO A 167 4.60 22.54 7.92
CA PRO A 167 5.29 23.17 6.80
C PRO A 167 6.39 22.30 6.19
N LYS A 168 7.18 21.64 7.04
CA LYS A 168 8.27 20.77 6.60
C LYS A 168 7.80 19.58 5.76
N TYR A 169 6.69 18.94 6.14
CA TYR A 169 6.12 17.86 5.36
C TYR A 169 5.65 18.33 3.99
N ARG A 170 5.02 19.51 3.92
CA ARG A 170 4.57 20.12 2.66
C ARG A 170 5.73 20.53 1.76
N GLU A 171 6.81 21.11 2.31
CA GLU A 171 8.05 21.38 1.58
C GLU A 171 8.60 20.10 0.93
N GLY A 172 8.74 19.02 1.73
CA GLY A 172 9.21 17.72 1.21
C GLY A 172 8.28 17.15 0.12
N ALA A 173 6.97 17.30 0.27
CA ALA A 173 5.99 16.90 -0.72
C ALA A 173 6.11 17.69 -2.03
N GLN A 174 6.40 19.00 -1.95
CA GLN A 174 6.66 19.85 -3.12
C GLN A 174 7.94 19.43 -3.85
N VAL A 175 8.99 19.05 -3.11
CA VAL A 175 10.21 18.49 -3.71
C VAL A 175 9.88 17.21 -4.47
N LEU A 176 9.11 16.29 -3.86
CA LEU A 176 8.69 15.05 -4.49
C LEU A 176 7.93 15.32 -5.80
N ALA A 177 6.95 16.24 -5.77
CA ALA A 177 6.19 16.67 -6.95
C ALA A 177 7.11 17.23 -8.04
N SER A 178 8.06 18.11 -7.68
CA SER A 178 9.00 18.74 -8.63
C SER A 178 9.90 17.74 -9.35
N MET A 179 10.12 16.56 -8.75
CA MET A 179 10.88 15.45 -9.34
C MET A 179 10.00 14.47 -10.15
N GLY A 180 8.69 14.73 -10.28
CA GLY A 180 7.74 13.87 -10.98
C GLY A 180 7.51 12.53 -10.27
N LEU A 181 7.71 12.47 -8.96
CA LEU A 181 7.53 11.28 -8.14
C LEU A 181 6.16 11.30 -7.44
N THR A 182 5.63 10.12 -7.10
CA THR A 182 4.33 9.96 -6.43
C THR A 182 4.48 9.76 -4.93
N LEU A 183 3.42 10.09 -4.17
CA LEU A 183 3.30 9.77 -2.76
C LEU A 183 2.22 8.70 -2.54
N GLU A 184 2.60 7.56 -1.98
CA GLU A 184 1.67 6.59 -1.44
C GLU A 184 1.18 7.04 -0.05
N GLY A 185 -0.09 7.42 0.04
CA GLY A 185 -0.72 7.91 1.27
C GLY A 185 -1.40 6.77 2.02
N TRP A 186 -0.78 6.29 3.12
CA TRP A 186 -1.40 5.34 4.02
C TRP A 186 -1.92 6.09 5.25
N VAL A 187 -3.25 6.23 5.37
CA VAL A 187 -3.98 6.94 6.43
C VAL A 187 -5.13 6.08 6.93
N TYR A 188 -5.68 6.41 8.10
CA TYR A 188 -6.93 5.83 8.58
C TYR A 188 -8.14 6.69 8.15
N PHE A 189 -9.32 6.09 8.18
CA PHE A 189 -10.57 6.66 7.67
C PHE A 189 -10.88 8.07 8.21
N HIS A 190 -10.62 8.33 9.49
CA HIS A 190 -10.86 9.63 10.12
C HIS A 190 -9.86 10.73 9.69
N GLN A 191 -8.73 10.33 9.09
CA GLN A 191 -7.73 11.26 8.55
C GLN A 191 -8.00 11.67 7.09
N LEU A 192 -8.99 11.06 6.41
CA LEU A 192 -9.29 11.34 5.00
C LEU A 192 -9.59 12.83 4.72
N PRO A 193 -10.34 13.58 5.55
CA PRO A 193 -10.52 15.00 5.35
C PRO A 193 -9.20 15.80 5.34
N ARG A 194 -8.26 15.45 6.23
CA ARG A 194 -6.93 16.07 6.27
C ARG A 194 -6.09 15.71 5.05
N LEU A 195 -6.23 14.48 4.54
CA LEU A 195 -5.59 14.10 3.29
C LEU A 195 -6.11 14.94 2.11
N ALA A 196 -7.41 15.23 2.06
CA ALA A 196 -7.99 16.09 1.04
C ALA A 196 -7.46 17.53 1.14
N GLU A 197 -7.34 18.09 2.35
CA GLU A 197 -6.73 19.40 2.59
C GLU A 197 -5.25 19.41 2.17
N PHE A 198 -4.51 18.36 2.52
CA PHE A 198 -3.11 18.21 2.11
C PHE A 198 -3.00 18.13 0.58
N ALA A 199 -3.79 17.27 -0.07
CA ALA A 199 -3.78 17.13 -1.53
C ALA A 199 -4.07 18.47 -2.25
N THR A 200 -5.03 19.24 -1.74
CA THR A 200 -5.32 20.58 -2.27
C THR A 200 -4.14 21.55 -2.11
N SER A 201 -3.33 21.40 -1.05
CA SER A 201 -2.16 22.24 -0.80
C SER A 201 -0.94 21.91 -1.66
N VAL A 202 -0.94 20.74 -2.31
CA VAL A 202 0.15 20.26 -3.19
C VAL A 202 -0.43 19.70 -4.50
N PRO A 203 -1.10 20.54 -5.32
CA PRO A 203 -1.90 20.09 -6.46
C PRO A 203 -1.09 19.39 -7.56
N ASP A 204 0.20 19.63 -7.63
CA ASP A 204 1.11 19.03 -8.61
C ASP A 204 1.62 17.64 -8.20
N LEU A 205 1.36 17.23 -6.94
CA LEU A 205 1.76 15.92 -6.44
C LEU A 205 0.66 14.88 -6.69
N THR A 206 0.97 13.82 -7.44
CA THR A 206 0.08 12.66 -7.50
C THR A 206 0.16 11.88 -6.19
N ILE A 207 -0.97 11.77 -5.50
CA ILE A 207 -1.13 11.02 -4.25
C ILE A 207 -1.92 9.74 -4.54
N ILE A 208 -1.39 8.60 -4.09
CA ILE A 208 -2.02 7.29 -4.25
C ILE A 208 -2.53 6.85 -2.86
N LEU A 209 -3.83 6.99 -2.63
CA LEU A 209 -4.45 6.58 -1.37
C LEU A 209 -4.45 5.05 -1.26
N ASN A 210 -3.76 4.53 -0.24
CA ASN A 210 -3.65 3.11 -0.01
C ASN A 210 -4.91 2.53 0.65
N HIS A 211 -5.18 1.26 0.34
CA HIS A 211 -6.11 0.40 1.08
C HIS A 211 -7.48 1.04 1.32
N ILE A 212 -8.05 1.60 0.22
CA ILE A 212 -9.35 2.30 0.24
C ILE A 212 -9.52 3.36 1.33
N GLY A 213 -8.41 3.94 1.81
CA GLY A 213 -8.46 4.98 2.86
C GLY A 213 -8.56 4.44 4.28
N GLY A 214 -8.04 3.22 4.52
CA GLY A 214 -7.76 2.73 5.86
C GLY A 214 -8.98 2.56 6.77
N LEU A 215 -9.95 1.77 6.34
CA LEU A 215 -11.08 1.39 7.17
C LEU A 215 -10.59 0.65 8.42
N VAL A 216 -11.01 1.09 9.61
CA VAL A 216 -10.67 0.45 10.91
C VAL A 216 -11.96 0.13 11.65
N ARG A 217 -12.19 -1.16 11.92
CA ARG A 217 -13.36 -1.65 12.66
C ARG A 217 -12.95 -2.66 13.74
N GLU A 218 -11.75 -2.51 14.28
CA GLU A 218 -11.23 -3.29 15.40
C GLU A 218 -11.07 -2.41 16.64
N GLY A 219 -10.84 -3.02 17.81
CA GLY A 219 -10.64 -2.31 19.06
C GLY A 219 -11.88 -1.51 19.46
N HIS A 220 -11.70 -0.25 19.84
CA HIS A 220 -12.81 0.61 20.26
C HIS A 220 -13.79 0.97 19.13
N TYR A 221 -13.39 0.77 17.86
CA TYR A 221 -14.27 0.99 16.71
C TYR A 221 -15.22 -0.17 16.39
N GLU A 222 -15.01 -1.34 16.99
CA GLU A 222 -15.85 -2.53 16.76
C GLU A 222 -17.31 -2.28 17.09
N SER A 223 -17.59 -1.63 18.24
CA SER A 223 -18.94 -1.31 18.69
C SER A 223 -19.67 -0.26 17.84
N ASN A 224 -18.92 0.52 17.03
CA ASN A 224 -19.42 1.63 16.24
C ASN A 224 -19.10 1.45 14.74
N ALA A 225 -19.01 0.21 14.27
CA ALA A 225 -18.59 -0.12 12.90
C ALA A 225 -19.40 0.59 11.80
N ASP A 226 -20.70 0.77 12.00
CA ASP A 226 -21.57 1.47 11.04
C ASP A 226 -21.24 2.98 10.97
N GLU A 227 -20.95 3.62 12.11
CA GLU A 227 -20.54 5.02 12.15
C GLU A 227 -19.18 5.21 11.46
N VAL A 228 -18.27 4.27 11.66
CA VAL A 228 -16.97 4.24 10.95
C VAL A 228 -17.17 4.20 9.44
N VAL A 229 -18.05 3.35 8.94
CA VAL A 229 -18.36 3.25 7.51
C VAL A 229 -18.95 4.55 6.96
N GLU A 230 -19.87 5.17 7.69
CA GLU A 230 -20.46 6.45 7.27
C GLU A 230 -19.43 7.60 7.29
N GLN A 231 -18.55 7.63 8.27
CA GLN A 231 -17.45 8.60 8.34
C GLN A 231 -16.45 8.35 7.20
N TRP A 232 -16.10 7.11 6.94
CA TRP A 232 -15.25 6.71 5.83
C TRP A 232 -15.84 7.16 4.47
N LYS A 233 -17.14 6.93 4.21
CA LYS A 233 -17.80 7.38 2.98
C LYS A 233 -17.70 8.90 2.79
N LYS A 234 -17.91 9.67 3.86
CA LYS A 234 -17.76 11.13 3.82
C LYS A 234 -16.32 11.54 3.50
N GLY A 235 -15.35 10.84 4.09
CA GLY A 235 -13.93 11.06 3.84
C GLY A 235 -13.54 10.74 2.40
N ILE A 236 -13.98 9.61 1.85
CA ILE A 236 -13.79 9.24 0.44
C ILE A 236 -14.40 10.30 -0.49
N ALA A 237 -15.62 10.76 -0.21
CA ALA A 237 -16.26 11.80 -1.01
C ALA A 237 -15.48 13.13 -0.98
N ALA A 238 -14.84 13.49 0.14
CA ALA A 238 -13.98 14.66 0.23
C ALA A 238 -12.69 14.48 -0.60
N VAL A 239 -12.04 13.32 -0.50
CA VAL A 239 -10.84 12.99 -1.28
C VAL A 239 -11.12 12.94 -2.78
N ALA A 240 -12.32 12.49 -3.18
CA ALA A 240 -12.75 12.44 -4.58
C ALA A 240 -12.84 13.83 -5.26
N GLN A 241 -12.87 14.91 -4.49
CA GLN A 241 -12.81 16.27 -5.04
C GLN A 241 -11.37 16.71 -5.40
N CYS A 242 -10.37 15.91 -5.06
CA CYS A 242 -8.96 16.20 -5.31
C CYS A 242 -8.49 15.50 -6.60
N PRO A 243 -8.31 16.23 -7.73
CA PRO A 243 -8.00 15.62 -9.02
C PRO A 243 -6.61 14.95 -9.09
N ASN A 244 -5.77 15.24 -8.11
CA ASN A 244 -4.43 14.68 -7.96
C ASN A 244 -4.36 13.47 -7.03
N VAL A 245 -5.52 12.91 -6.61
CA VAL A 245 -5.59 11.71 -5.78
C VAL A 245 -6.18 10.54 -6.57
N VAL A 246 -5.52 9.41 -6.51
CA VAL A 246 -6.03 8.10 -6.99
C VAL A 246 -6.09 7.12 -5.82
N VAL A 247 -6.96 6.10 -5.92
CA VAL A 247 -7.23 5.17 -4.82
C VAL A 247 -6.90 3.74 -5.23
N LYS A 248 -6.22 3.00 -4.37
CA LYS A 248 -6.07 1.54 -4.50
C LYS A 248 -7.27 0.83 -3.88
N LEU A 249 -7.97 0.04 -4.69
CA LEU A 249 -9.12 -0.78 -4.29
C LEU A 249 -8.67 -2.11 -3.65
N GLY A 250 -7.72 -2.06 -2.75
CA GLY A 250 -7.17 -3.23 -2.08
C GLY A 250 -7.07 -3.04 -0.57
N GLY A 251 -6.54 -4.07 0.12
CA GLY A 251 -6.32 -4.03 1.56
C GLY A 251 -7.55 -4.34 2.42
N LEU A 252 -8.70 -4.69 1.82
CA LEU A 252 -9.92 -5.05 2.59
C LEU A 252 -9.75 -6.32 3.43
N GLY A 253 -8.84 -7.21 3.05
CA GLY A 253 -8.54 -8.43 3.84
C GLY A 253 -7.69 -8.22 5.09
N MET A 254 -7.27 -6.98 5.40
CA MET A 254 -6.52 -6.73 6.62
C MET A 254 -7.40 -6.96 7.87
N PRO A 255 -6.88 -7.57 8.95
CA PRO A 255 -7.63 -7.84 10.18
C PRO A 255 -8.35 -6.61 10.72
N ARG A 256 -7.70 -5.45 10.71
CA ARG A 256 -8.26 -4.18 11.20
C ARG A 256 -9.53 -3.71 10.49
N ASN A 257 -9.83 -4.26 9.31
CA ASN A 257 -11.09 -3.95 8.63
C ASN A 257 -12.30 -4.68 9.24
N GLY A 258 -12.09 -5.60 10.21
CA GLY A 258 -13.13 -6.26 10.99
C GLY A 258 -14.02 -7.20 10.19
N PHE A 259 -13.49 -7.83 9.13
CA PHE A 259 -14.19 -8.91 8.42
C PHE A 259 -13.88 -10.28 9.00
N ASP A 260 -12.79 -10.44 9.70
CA ASP A 260 -12.35 -11.65 10.40
C ASP A 260 -12.29 -12.94 9.54
N TRP A 261 -12.14 -12.77 8.22
CA TRP A 261 -12.03 -13.91 7.30
C TRP A 261 -10.88 -14.86 7.66
N HIS A 262 -9.79 -14.31 8.18
CA HIS A 262 -8.60 -15.05 8.61
C HIS A 262 -8.82 -15.91 9.86
N LEU A 263 -9.94 -15.73 10.59
CA LEU A 263 -10.30 -16.51 11.78
C LEU A 263 -11.22 -17.69 11.46
N ARG A 264 -11.65 -17.84 10.22
CA ARG A 264 -12.54 -18.92 9.78
C ARG A 264 -11.80 -20.24 9.68
N ASP A 265 -12.52 -21.35 9.83
CA ASP A 265 -12.00 -22.71 9.63
C ASP A 265 -11.56 -22.95 8.18
N THR A 266 -12.22 -22.31 7.22
CA THR A 266 -11.90 -22.35 5.78
C THR A 266 -11.86 -20.93 5.21
N PRO A 267 -11.05 -20.69 4.16
CA PRO A 267 -11.07 -19.40 3.44
C PRO A 267 -12.46 -19.03 2.93
N ILE A 268 -12.72 -17.74 2.85
CA ILE A 268 -13.93 -17.22 2.18
C ILE A 268 -13.89 -17.53 0.68
N GLY A 269 -15.02 -17.94 0.11
CA GLY A 269 -15.15 -18.12 -1.34
C GLY A 269 -15.34 -16.80 -2.09
N SER A 270 -15.08 -16.80 -3.39
CA SER A 270 -15.08 -15.59 -4.24
C SER A 270 -16.43 -14.87 -4.28
N GLU A 271 -17.54 -15.61 -4.32
CA GLU A 271 -18.90 -15.02 -4.32
C GLU A 271 -19.21 -14.25 -3.05
N GLU A 272 -18.90 -14.85 -1.89
CA GLU A 272 -19.11 -14.21 -0.60
C GLU A 272 -18.17 -13.02 -0.43
N LEU A 273 -16.89 -13.19 -0.83
CA LEU A 273 -15.89 -12.12 -0.82
C LEU A 273 -16.35 -10.92 -1.64
N ALA A 274 -16.80 -11.16 -2.88
CA ALA A 274 -17.33 -10.12 -3.75
C ALA A 274 -18.54 -9.41 -3.12
N SER A 275 -19.47 -10.17 -2.56
CA SER A 275 -20.66 -9.60 -1.89
C SER A 275 -20.29 -8.70 -0.71
N GLN A 276 -19.28 -9.09 0.09
CA GLN A 276 -18.87 -8.30 1.25
C GLN A 276 -17.99 -7.09 0.89
N MET A 277 -17.23 -7.16 -0.20
CA MET A 277 -16.36 -6.08 -0.69
C MET A 277 -17.10 -5.05 -1.54
N SER A 278 -18.11 -5.47 -2.32
CA SER A 278 -18.82 -4.61 -3.28
C SER A 278 -19.28 -3.26 -2.71
N PRO A 279 -19.88 -3.17 -1.51
CA PRO A 279 -20.34 -1.89 -0.98
C PRO A 279 -19.23 -0.84 -0.81
N PHE A 280 -18.01 -1.30 -0.51
CA PHE A 280 -16.84 -0.42 -0.36
C PHE A 280 -16.25 -0.04 -1.72
N ILE A 281 -16.08 -1.02 -2.60
CA ILE A 281 -15.55 -0.82 -3.96
C ILE A 281 -16.47 0.10 -4.76
N GLU A 282 -17.78 -0.13 -4.70
CA GLU A 282 -18.76 0.69 -5.37
C GLU A 282 -18.80 2.12 -4.83
N SER A 283 -18.71 2.32 -3.51
CA SER A 283 -18.66 3.65 -2.93
C SER A 283 -17.46 4.46 -3.44
N VAL A 284 -16.29 3.84 -3.58
CA VAL A 284 -15.11 4.49 -4.16
C VAL A 284 -15.32 4.73 -5.65
N SER A 285 -15.80 3.75 -6.39
CA SER A 285 -16.00 3.84 -7.84
C SER A 285 -17.00 4.93 -8.21
N TYR A 286 -18.11 5.05 -7.47
CA TYR A 286 -19.13 6.09 -7.72
C TYR A 286 -18.63 7.50 -7.41
N THR A 287 -17.69 7.67 -6.48
CA THR A 287 -17.13 8.97 -6.11
C THR A 287 -15.94 9.38 -6.97
N HIS A 288 -15.18 8.40 -7.52
CA HIS A 288 -13.96 8.61 -8.33
C HIS A 288 -14.15 8.27 -9.81
N LEU A 289 -15.35 8.34 -10.34
CA LEU A 289 -15.79 7.84 -11.67
C LEU A 289 -15.07 8.43 -12.89
N THR A 290 -14.06 9.25 -12.75
CA THR A 290 -13.31 9.83 -13.88
C THR A 290 -11.96 9.18 -14.13
N LEU A 291 -11.57 8.16 -13.39
CA LEU A 291 -10.29 7.49 -13.59
C LEU A 291 -10.47 6.06 -14.12
N PRO A 292 -9.92 5.73 -15.29
CA PRO A 292 -9.90 4.37 -15.81
C PRO A 292 -8.85 3.57 -15.05
N THR A 293 -9.11 3.25 -13.80
CA THR A 293 -8.18 2.43 -13.01
C THR A 293 -8.97 1.33 -12.33
N ILE A 294 -9.30 0.33 -13.10
CA ILE A 294 -9.68 -0.96 -12.56
C ILE A 294 -8.38 -1.67 -12.22
N LEU A 295 -7.96 -1.57 -11.00
CA LEU A 295 -6.92 -2.41 -10.42
C LEU A 295 -7.59 -3.29 -9.40
N LEU A 296 -8.10 -4.40 -9.87
CA LEU A 296 -8.59 -5.50 -9.06
C LEU A 296 -7.39 -6.34 -8.64
N VAL A 297 -7.15 -6.45 -7.37
CA VAL A 297 -6.28 -7.47 -6.77
C VAL A 297 -7.05 -8.16 -5.69
#